data_13bd558bb4f13410bc7ef0f1aa377ba4
#
_entry.id   13bd558bb4f13410bc7ef0f1aa377ba4
#
_cell.length_a   1.000
_cell.length_b   1.000
_cell.length_c   1.000
_cell.angle_alpha   90.00
_cell.angle_beta   90.00
_cell.angle_gamma   90.00
#
_symmetry.space_group_name_H-M   'P 1'
#
loop_
_entity.id
_entity.type
_entity.pdbx_description
1 polymer ?
#
loop_
_entity_poly.entity_id
_entity_poly.type
_entity_poly.pdbx_seq_one_letter_code
_entity_poly.pdbx_strand_id
1 'polypeptide(L)'
;MNDPALPKVLLVDDEAALREPLAEYLSRQGFAVTQAVSAAEARSRLREDRPDLVLLDIMMPGEDGLSLCRHLVEAQDLPVIFLTARAEATDRIVGLEIGADDYVVKPFEPRELVARIRSVLRRSARSPAAPPENEALTFEGWQLDPLKRRLVDPEGAVVAISSVEFRLLMAFLEHPRQVLDRDRLLDMVQGREAHLFDRAVDNQVSRLRRKIEVDSRNPQLIQTVWGGGYMLAADVKRVRLDHE
;
A
#
# COMPACT_ATOMS: atom_id res chain seq x y z
N MET A 1 0.19 -12.53 30.65
CA MET A 1 -0.02 -11.33 29.82
C MET A 1 0.93 -11.47 28.63
N ASN A 2 0.39 -11.71 27.42
CA ASN A 2 1.24 -11.72 26.22
C ASN A 2 1.62 -10.27 25.95
N ASP A 3 2.90 -9.98 26.09
CA ASP A 3 3.45 -8.71 25.63
C ASP A 3 3.24 -8.66 24.10
N PRO A 4 2.62 -7.62 23.53
CA PRO A 4 2.39 -7.57 22.10
C PRO A 4 3.75 -7.62 21.38
N ALA A 5 3.88 -8.57 20.45
CA ALA A 5 5.11 -8.70 19.66
C ALA A 5 5.45 -7.36 18.99
N LEU A 6 6.74 -6.98 19.04
CA LEU A 6 7.20 -5.74 18.40
C LEU A 6 6.97 -5.81 16.89
N PRO A 7 6.49 -4.73 16.26
CA PRO A 7 6.36 -4.67 14.80
C PRO A 7 7.71 -4.91 14.11
N LYS A 8 7.72 -5.81 13.13
CA LYS A 8 8.92 -6.22 12.40
C LYS A 8 9.14 -5.30 11.20
N VAL A 9 10.31 -4.72 11.12
CA VAL A 9 10.71 -3.82 10.01
C VAL A 9 11.94 -4.40 9.32
N LEU A 10 11.87 -4.61 8.00
CA LEU A 10 13.03 -4.93 7.17
C LEU A 10 13.59 -3.62 6.61
N LEU A 11 14.83 -3.30 6.95
CA LEU A 11 15.56 -2.14 6.43
C LEU A 11 16.55 -2.59 5.36
N VAL A 12 16.32 -2.12 4.13
CA VAL A 12 17.11 -2.48 2.94
C VAL A 12 17.80 -1.23 2.41
N ASP A 13 19.10 -1.16 2.57
CA ASP A 13 19.94 -0.03 2.16
C ASP A 13 21.38 -0.51 2.06
N ASP A 14 22.11 -0.21 0.99
CA ASP A 14 23.50 -0.63 0.81
C ASP A 14 24.49 0.22 1.62
N GLU A 15 24.10 1.43 2.03
CA GLU A 15 24.95 2.36 2.78
C GLU A 15 24.98 2.02 4.27
N ALA A 16 26.02 1.34 4.74
CA ALA A 16 26.19 0.96 6.15
C ALA A 16 26.15 2.16 7.11
N ALA A 17 26.71 3.30 6.69
CA ALA A 17 26.76 4.53 7.49
C ALA A 17 25.35 5.10 7.80
N LEU A 18 24.36 4.82 6.98
CA LEU A 18 22.95 5.16 7.22
C LEU A 18 22.21 4.00 7.88
N ARG A 19 22.36 2.79 7.34
CA ARG A 19 21.59 1.61 7.74
C ARG A 19 21.80 1.23 9.21
N GLU A 20 23.04 1.16 9.68
CA GLU A 20 23.34 0.69 11.04
C GLU A 20 22.81 1.64 12.13
N PRO A 21 23.10 2.96 12.10
CA PRO A 21 22.54 3.89 13.09
C PRO A 21 21.03 3.97 13.03
N LEU A 22 20.44 3.86 11.84
CA LEU A 22 19.00 3.90 11.67
C LEU A 22 18.34 2.64 12.27
N ALA A 23 18.91 1.46 12.06
CA ALA A 23 18.42 0.21 12.64
C ALA A 23 18.47 0.26 14.18
N GLU A 24 19.55 0.78 14.74
CA GLU A 24 19.68 0.97 16.19
C GLU A 24 18.64 1.95 16.73
N TYR A 25 18.45 3.07 16.03
CA TYR A 25 17.43 4.06 16.43
C TYR A 25 16.03 3.48 16.39
N LEU A 26 15.64 2.79 15.32
CA LEU A 26 14.33 2.15 15.18
C LEU A 26 14.10 1.07 16.25
N SER A 27 15.13 0.29 16.58
CA SER A 27 15.05 -0.70 17.66
C SER A 27 14.76 -0.05 19.01
N ARG A 28 15.37 1.09 19.33
CA ARG A 28 15.07 1.88 20.53
C ARG A 28 13.63 2.47 20.51
N GLN A 29 13.03 2.65 19.33
CA GLN A 29 11.66 3.12 19.16
C GLN A 29 10.62 2.01 19.25
N GLY A 30 11.03 0.76 19.52
CA GLY A 30 10.12 -0.37 19.74
C GLY A 30 9.80 -1.16 18.47
N PHE A 31 10.71 -1.21 17.50
CA PHE A 31 10.59 -2.06 16.32
C PHE A 31 11.58 -3.24 16.40
N ALA A 32 11.19 -4.40 15.88
CA ALA A 32 12.10 -5.51 15.62
C ALA A 32 12.70 -5.31 14.22
N VAL A 33 13.98 -4.88 14.15
CA VAL A 33 14.60 -4.50 12.88
C VAL A 33 15.52 -5.59 12.35
N THR A 34 15.24 -6.03 11.11
CA THR A 34 16.13 -6.88 10.31
C THR A 34 16.76 -6.02 9.22
N GLN A 35 18.04 -6.23 8.93
CA GLN A 35 18.77 -5.46 7.93
C GLN A 35 19.09 -6.32 6.71
N ALA A 36 19.16 -5.67 5.53
CA ALA A 36 19.66 -6.24 4.29
C ALA A 36 20.46 -5.18 3.51
N VAL A 37 21.55 -5.58 2.89
CA VAL A 37 22.45 -4.69 2.13
C VAL A 37 22.13 -4.65 0.64
N SER A 38 21.17 -5.46 0.20
CA SER A 38 20.83 -5.61 -1.22
C SER A 38 19.44 -6.23 -1.38
N ALA A 39 18.86 -6.12 -2.58
CA ALA A 39 17.62 -6.79 -2.92
C ALA A 39 17.71 -8.32 -2.79
N ALA A 40 18.85 -8.93 -3.14
CA ALA A 40 19.06 -10.37 -3.01
C ALA A 40 19.02 -10.84 -1.55
N GLU A 41 19.67 -10.10 -0.64
CA GLU A 41 19.61 -10.40 0.80
C GLU A 41 18.21 -10.14 1.35
N ALA A 42 17.55 -9.06 0.94
CA ALA A 42 16.17 -8.78 1.34
C ALA A 42 15.24 -9.95 0.98
N ARG A 43 15.33 -10.50 -0.24
CA ARG A 43 14.58 -11.70 -0.64
C ARG A 43 14.89 -12.94 0.23
N SER A 44 16.12 -13.09 0.69
CA SER A 44 16.48 -14.17 1.63
C SER A 44 15.80 -13.98 2.98
N ARG A 45 15.90 -12.76 3.55
CA ARG A 45 15.27 -12.42 4.83
C ARG A 45 13.75 -12.60 4.80
N LEU A 46 13.10 -12.23 3.69
CA LEU A 46 11.66 -12.39 3.49
C LEU A 46 11.20 -13.85 3.48
N ARG A 47 12.06 -14.80 3.08
CA ARG A 47 11.77 -16.22 3.16
C ARG A 47 11.91 -16.81 4.58
N GLU A 48 12.78 -16.19 5.38
CA GLU A 48 13.05 -16.62 6.76
C GLU A 48 11.98 -16.11 7.72
N ASP A 49 11.63 -14.84 7.59
CA ASP A 49 10.65 -14.17 8.46
C ASP A 49 9.94 -13.03 7.71
N ARG A 50 8.61 -13.02 7.78
CA ARG A 50 7.80 -11.97 7.14
C ARG A 50 7.81 -10.71 8.00
N PRO A 51 8.29 -9.56 7.49
CA PRO A 51 8.16 -8.28 8.18
C PRO A 51 6.74 -7.72 8.06
N ASP A 52 6.40 -6.77 8.93
CA ASP A 52 5.17 -6.00 8.87
C ASP A 52 5.30 -4.78 7.94
N LEU A 53 6.54 -4.34 7.66
CA LEU A 53 6.86 -3.21 6.80
C LEU A 53 8.29 -3.29 6.28
N VAL A 54 8.51 -2.82 5.05
CA VAL A 54 9.85 -2.71 4.44
C VAL A 54 10.21 -1.23 4.25
N LEU A 55 11.37 -0.83 4.75
CA LEU A 55 12.05 0.40 4.39
C LEU A 55 13.04 0.06 3.28
N LEU A 56 12.95 0.72 2.15
CA LEU A 56 13.67 0.33 0.95
C LEU A 56 14.35 1.51 0.28
N ASP A 57 15.67 1.47 0.17
CA ASP A 57 16.37 2.41 -0.70
C ASP A 57 16.06 2.10 -2.18
N ILE A 58 15.83 3.13 -2.97
CA ILE A 58 15.64 3.02 -4.42
C ILE A 58 16.98 2.78 -5.11
N MET A 59 18.03 3.47 -4.65
CA MET A 59 19.32 3.56 -5.34
C MET A 59 20.31 2.53 -4.76
N MET A 60 20.12 1.26 -5.10
CA MET A 60 21.04 0.20 -4.67
C MET A 60 21.82 -0.38 -5.86
N PRO A 61 23.06 -0.84 -5.67
CA PRO A 61 23.81 -1.56 -6.69
C PRO A 61 23.13 -2.90 -7.08
N GLY A 62 23.12 -3.20 -8.37
CA GLY A 62 22.57 -4.45 -8.89
C GLY A 62 21.07 -4.36 -9.19
N GLU A 63 20.23 -5.12 -8.49
CA GLU A 63 18.77 -5.01 -8.62
C GLU A 63 18.30 -3.71 -7.95
N ASP A 64 17.61 -2.84 -8.70
CA ASP A 64 17.08 -1.59 -8.18
C ASP A 64 15.94 -1.80 -7.19
N GLY A 65 15.78 -0.84 -6.27
CA GLY A 65 14.72 -0.90 -5.25
C GLY A 65 13.31 -0.90 -5.84
N LEU A 66 13.10 -0.35 -7.03
CA LEU A 66 11.81 -0.33 -7.69
C LEU A 66 11.37 -1.73 -8.14
N SER A 67 12.32 -2.53 -8.66
CA SER A 67 12.08 -3.93 -9.02
C SER A 67 11.72 -4.78 -7.80
N LEU A 68 12.47 -4.62 -6.71
CA LEU A 68 12.16 -5.30 -5.44
C LEU A 68 10.80 -4.86 -4.89
N CYS A 69 10.50 -3.56 -4.89
CA CYS A 69 9.22 -3.03 -4.42
C CYS A 69 8.04 -3.64 -5.18
N ARG A 70 8.12 -3.70 -6.51
CA ARG A 70 7.06 -4.33 -7.32
C ARG A 70 6.77 -5.76 -6.87
N HIS A 71 7.82 -6.54 -6.64
CA HIS A 71 7.67 -7.90 -6.13
C HIS A 71 7.03 -7.94 -4.72
N LEU A 72 7.44 -7.05 -3.81
CA LEU A 72 6.91 -7.00 -2.45
C LEU A 72 5.43 -6.64 -2.42
N VAL A 73 5.03 -5.68 -3.24
CA VAL A 73 3.65 -5.18 -3.33
C VAL A 73 2.75 -6.17 -4.05
N GLU A 74 3.17 -6.68 -5.22
CA GLU A 74 2.34 -7.55 -6.06
C GLU A 74 2.24 -8.99 -5.54
N ALA A 75 3.34 -9.54 -5.05
CA ALA A 75 3.41 -10.95 -4.66
C ALA A 75 3.18 -11.19 -3.15
N GLN A 76 3.44 -10.19 -2.31
CA GLN A 76 3.47 -10.38 -0.85
C GLN A 76 2.55 -9.44 -0.07
N ASP A 77 1.93 -8.45 -0.70
CA ASP A 77 1.10 -7.43 -0.03
C ASP A 77 1.79 -6.83 1.22
N LEU A 78 3.09 -6.53 1.09
CA LEU A 78 3.88 -5.92 2.15
C LEU A 78 3.87 -4.41 2.00
N PRO A 79 3.62 -3.66 3.07
CA PRO A 79 3.77 -2.22 3.08
C PRO A 79 5.23 -1.82 2.84
N VAL A 80 5.45 -0.88 1.92
CA VAL A 80 6.78 -0.37 1.56
C VAL A 80 6.85 1.14 1.73
N ILE A 81 7.87 1.60 2.45
CA ILE A 81 8.27 3.01 2.48
C ILE A 81 9.61 3.15 1.76
N PHE A 82 9.65 3.97 0.73
CA PHE A 82 10.91 4.27 0.07
C PHE A 82 11.76 5.27 0.84
N LEU A 83 13.08 5.00 0.89
CA LEU A 83 14.11 5.96 1.25
C LEU A 83 14.80 6.40 -0.04
N THR A 84 14.77 7.69 -0.37
CA THR A 84 15.30 8.17 -1.65
C THR A 84 16.19 9.40 -1.49
N ALA A 85 17.34 9.41 -2.16
CA ALA A 85 18.24 10.58 -2.19
C ALA A 85 17.73 11.69 -3.13
N ARG A 86 16.80 11.41 -4.04
CA ARG A 86 16.31 12.35 -5.04
C ARG A 86 14.88 12.80 -4.79
N ALA A 87 14.75 14.13 -4.71
CA ALA A 87 13.48 14.84 -4.65
C ALA A 87 12.84 15.04 -6.04
N GLU A 88 13.36 14.42 -7.11
CA GLU A 88 12.78 14.56 -8.44
C GLU A 88 11.37 13.96 -8.49
N ALA A 89 10.43 14.76 -8.96
CA ALA A 89 9.01 14.36 -9.02
C ALA A 89 8.80 13.04 -9.78
N THR A 90 9.68 12.73 -10.73
CA THR A 90 9.63 11.54 -11.56
C THR A 90 9.87 10.25 -10.74
N ASP A 91 10.89 10.23 -9.88
CA ASP A 91 11.22 9.03 -9.08
C ASP A 91 10.15 8.75 -8.00
N ARG A 92 9.56 9.82 -7.45
CA ARG A 92 8.44 9.73 -6.52
C ARG A 92 7.18 9.19 -7.20
N ILE A 93 6.89 9.68 -8.42
CA ILE A 93 5.76 9.23 -9.23
C ILE A 93 5.94 7.74 -9.54
N VAL A 94 7.11 7.33 -9.99
CA VAL A 94 7.42 5.92 -10.30
C VAL A 94 7.31 5.03 -9.06
N GLY A 95 7.82 5.46 -7.91
CA GLY A 95 7.70 4.70 -6.65
C GLY A 95 6.26 4.52 -6.18
N LEU A 96 5.46 5.58 -6.24
CA LEU A 96 4.03 5.52 -5.95
C LEU A 96 3.27 4.75 -7.04
N GLU A 97 3.69 4.83 -8.29
CA GLU A 97 3.15 4.02 -9.40
C GLU A 97 3.41 2.53 -9.22
N ILE A 98 4.47 2.13 -8.55
CA ILE A 98 4.77 0.74 -8.20
C ILE A 98 3.91 0.24 -7.02
N GLY A 99 3.29 1.14 -6.25
CA GLY A 99 2.38 0.79 -5.15
C GLY A 99 2.99 0.88 -3.75
N ALA A 100 4.11 1.59 -3.59
CA ALA A 100 4.63 1.91 -2.27
C ALA A 100 3.63 2.72 -1.43
N ASP A 101 3.63 2.50 -0.12
CA ASP A 101 2.70 3.13 0.82
C ASP A 101 3.10 4.55 1.21
N ASP A 102 4.41 4.85 1.19
CA ASP A 102 4.96 6.17 1.47
C ASP A 102 6.40 6.29 0.92
N TYR A 103 6.97 7.48 0.99
CA TYR A 103 8.38 7.73 0.69
C TYR A 103 8.95 8.79 1.63
N VAL A 104 10.27 8.73 1.87
CA VAL A 104 11.02 9.68 2.67
C VAL A 104 12.28 10.09 1.92
N VAL A 105 12.50 11.39 1.81
CA VAL A 105 13.66 11.95 1.09
C VAL A 105 14.86 12.06 2.03
N LYS A 106 15.99 11.53 1.61
CA LYS A 106 17.29 11.70 2.28
C LYS A 106 17.88 13.09 1.99
N PRO A 107 18.40 13.84 2.99
CA PRO A 107 18.44 13.48 4.41
C PRO A 107 17.08 13.71 5.09
N PHE A 108 16.75 12.87 6.06
CA PHE A 108 15.49 12.95 6.80
C PHE A 108 15.73 12.95 8.31
N GLU A 109 14.76 13.48 9.04
CA GLU A 109 14.74 13.38 10.49
C GLU A 109 14.27 11.98 10.93
N PRO A 110 15.04 11.24 11.76
CA PRO A 110 14.64 9.89 12.18
C PRO A 110 13.27 9.84 12.88
N ARG A 111 12.87 10.91 13.55
CA ARG A 111 11.54 11.04 14.17
C ARG A 111 10.41 11.09 13.15
N GLU A 112 10.62 11.74 12.02
CA GLU A 112 9.67 11.77 10.91
C GLU A 112 9.46 10.36 10.35
N LEU A 113 10.55 9.63 10.10
CA LEU A 113 10.48 8.26 9.61
C LEU A 113 9.68 7.35 10.57
N VAL A 114 9.93 7.44 11.88
CA VAL A 114 9.15 6.68 12.90
C VAL A 114 7.66 7.03 12.84
N ALA A 115 7.30 8.30 12.70
CA ALA A 115 5.91 8.72 12.58
C ALA A 115 5.24 8.11 11.33
N ARG A 116 5.96 8.09 10.20
CA ARG A 116 5.49 7.49 8.93
C ARG A 116 5.35 5.97 9.04
N ILE A 117 6.34 5.26 9.60
CA ILE A 117 6.27 3.82 9.87
C ILE A 117 5.02 3.50 10.69
N ARG A 118 4.82 4.19 11.82
CA ARG A 118 3.63 3.99 12.67
C ARG A 118 2.34 4.30 11.94
N SER A 119 2.33 5.31 11.08
CA SER A 119 1.15 5.68 10.27
C SER A 119 0.82 4.59 9.26
N VAL A 120 1.82 4.06 8.54
CA VAL A 120 1.64 2.97 7.57
C VAL A 120 1.17 1.70 8.27
N LEU A 121 1.85 1.27 9.35
CA LEU A 121 1.46 0.08 10.13
C LEU A 121 0.04 0.19 10.70
N ARG A 122 -0.33 1.36 11.24
CA ARG A 122 -1.70 1.59 11.74
C ARG A 122 -2.73 1.49 10.61
N ARG A 123 -2.43 1.95 9.40
CA ARG A 123 -3.31 1.85 8.23
C ARG A 123 -3.42 0.41 7.72
N SER A 124 -2.32 -0.34 7.76
CA SER A 124 -2.31 -1.76 7.40
C SER A 124 -3.07 -2.62 8.43
N ALA A 125 -3.02 -2.23 9.73
CA ALA A 125 -3.75 -2.87 10.81
C ALA A 125 -5.21 -2.38 10.92
N ARG A 126 -5.52 -1.15 10.48
CA ARG A 126 -6.88 -0.63 10.43
C ARG A 126 -7.47 -1.02 9.09
N SER A 127 -8.24 -2.09 9.08
CA SER A 127 -9.41 -2.16 8.20
C SER A 127 -10.28 -0.93 8.47
N PRO A 128 -10.84 -0.22 7.45
CA PRO A 128 -11.96 0.69 7.65
C PRO A 128 -12.97 -0.04 8.53
N ALA A 129 -13.62 0.65 9.47
CA ALA A 129 -14.48 0.11 10.53
C ALA A 129 -14.89 -1.34 10.24
N ALA A 130 -14.29 -2.28 10.96
CA ALA A 130 -14.35 -3.71 10.63
C ALA A 130 -15.78 -4.07 10.21
N PRO A 131 -16.01 -4.49 8.97
CA PRO A 131 -17.30 -5.04 8.59
C PRO A 131 -17.60 -6.17 9.57
N PRO A 132 -18.86 -6.40 9.92
CA PRO A 132 -19.22 -7.50 10.81
C PRO A 132 -18.56 -8.77 10.32
N GLU A 133 -18.07 -9.57 11.26
CA GLU A 133 -17.37 -10.83 11.00
C GLU A 133 -18.14 -11.62 9.94
N ASN A 134 -17.46 -12.03 8.87
CA ASN A 134 -17.98 -12.82 7.75
C ASN A 134 -18.85 -12.07 6.70
N GLU A 135 -18.58 -10.82 6.40
CA GLU A 135 -19.24 -10.14 5.27
C GLU A 135 -18.26 -9.85 4.14
N ALA A 136 -18.63 -10.21 2.91
CA ALA A 136 -17.99 -9.75 1.70
C ALA A 136 -18.77 -8.58 1.08
N LEU A 137 -18.07 -7.72 0.36
CA LEU A 137 -18.66 -6.70 -0.49
C LEU A 137 -18.71 -7.22 -1.93
N THR A 138 -19.91 -7.19 -2.56
CA THR A 138 -20.07 -7.62 -3.96
C THR A 138 -20.52 -6.47 -4.84
N PHE A 139 -19.96 -6.38 -6.05
CA PHE A 139 -20.27 -5.36 -7.04
C PHE A 139 -20.00 -5.91 -8.45
N GLU A 140 -20.94 -5.81 -9.35
CA GLU A 140 -20.84 -6.27 -10.75
C GLU A 140 -20.13 -7.65 -10.93
N GLY A 141 -20.46 -8.61 -10.08
CA GLY A 141 -19.88 -9.95 -10.10
C GLY A 141 -18.56 -10.08 -9.31
N TRP A 142 -17.90 -9.00 -8.96
CA TRP A 142 -16.72 -8.99 -8.10
C TRP A 142 -17.09 -9.25 -6.64
N GLN A 143 -16.18 -9.88 -5.89
CA GLN A 143 -16.32 -10.12 -4.46
C GLN A 143 -15.07 -9.70 -3.72
N LEU A 144 -15.19 -8.80 -2.75
CA LEU A 144 -14.10 -8.40 -1.85
C LEU A 144 -14.38 -8.92 -0.46
N ASP A 145 -13.49 -9.76 0.07
CA ASP A 145 -13.42 -10.12 1.48
C ASP A 145 -12.49 -9.10 2.19
N PRO A 146 -13.05 -8.16 2.99
CA PRO A 146 -12.24 -7.12 3.61
C PRO A 146 -11.31 -7.66 4.72
N LEU A 147 -11.68 -8.76 5.38
CA LEU A 147 -10.88 -9.36 6.46
C LEU A 147 -9.65 -10.06 5.91
N LYS A 148 -9.83 -10.84 4.83
CA LYS A 148 -8.73 -11.55 4.16
C LYS A 148 -8.02 -10.68 3.13
N ARG A 149 -8.53 -9.46 2.88
CA ARG A 149 -8.07 -8.55 1.83
C ARG A 149 -8.00 -9.23 0.46
N ARG A 150 -8.98 -10.10 0.19
CA ARG A 150 -9.03 -10.96 -0.98
C ARG A 150 -10.08 -10.45 -1.95
N LEU A 151 -9.65 -10.10 -3.15
CA LEU A 151 -10.50 -9.74 -4.27
C LEU A 151 -10.66 -10.95 -5.20
N VAL A 152 -11.89 -11.27 -5.55
CA VAL A 152 -12.24 -12.36 -6.47
C VAL A 152 -13.00 -11.76 -7.64
N ASP A 153 -12.62 -12.13 -8.85
CA ASP A 153 -13.28 -11.69 -10.08
C ASP A 153 -14.59 -12.44 -10.35
N PRO A 154 -15.38 -12.02 -11.36
CA PRO A 154 -16.64 -12.70 -11.73
C PRO A 154 -16.46 -14.17 -12.13
N GLU A 155 -15.28 -14.58 -12.57
CA GLU A 155 -14.94 -15.94 -12.96
C GLU A 155 -14.46 -16.80 -11.77
N GLY A 156 -14.33 -16.21 -10.57
CA GLY A 156 -13.92 -16.90 -9.34
C GLY A 156 -12.41 -16.92 -9.11
N ALA A 157 -11.61 -16.26 -9.94
CA ALA A 157 -10.17 -16.17 -9.75
C ALA A 157 -9.79 -15.08 -8.74
N VAL A 158 -8.73 -15.36 -7.96
CA VAL A 158 -8.20 -14.38 -7.00
C VAL A 158 -7.33 -13.36 -7.71
N VAL A 159 -7.69 -12.08 -7.57
CA VAL A 159 -6.93 -10.97 -8.14
C VAL A 159 -6.06 -10.33 -7.05
N ALA A 160 -4.75 -10.32 -7.26
CA ALA A 160 -3.81 -9.68 -6.35
C ALA A 160 -3.96 -8.16 -6.39
N ILE A 161 -4.20 -7.54 -5.23
CA ILE A 161 -4.29 -6.09 -5.06
C ILE A 161 -3.32 -5.64 -3.96
N SER A 162 -2.65 -4.51 -4.17
CA SER A 162 -1.77 -3.93 -3.15
C SER A 162 -2.57 -3.29 -2.02
N SER A 163 -1.90 -3.01 -0.90
CA SER A 163 -2.50 -2.33 0.25
C SER A 163 -3.14 -0.98 -0.12
N VAL A 164 -2.52 -0.26 -1.05
CA VAL A 164 -3.05 1.03 -1.54
C VAL A 164 -4.27 0.83 -2.42
N GLU A 165 -4.23 -0.12 -3.36
CA GLU A 165 -5.36 -0.46 -4.23
C GLU A 165 -6.55 -0.99 -3.43
N PHE A 166 -6.27 -1.81 -2.39
CA PHE A 166 -7.31 -2.27 -1.46
C PHE A 166 -7.99 -1.10 -0.75
N ARG A 167 -7.22 -0.16 -0.17
CA ARG A 167 -7.80 1.02 0.49
C ARG A 167 -8.60 1.89 -0.47
N LEU A 168 -8.10 2.07 -1.69
CA LEU A 168 -8.79 2.83 -2.73
C LEU A 168 -10.11 2.16 -3.13
N LEU A 169 -10.09 0.85 -3.34
CA LEU A 169 -11.29 0.07 -3.65
C LEU A 169 -12.30 0.14 -2.50
N MET A 170 -11.85 -0.03 -1.24
CA MET A 170 -12.70 0.13 -0.07
C MET A 170 -13.35 1.51 0.01
N ALA A 171 -12.59 2.60 -0.24
CA ALA A 171 -13.13 3.94 -0.26
C ALA A 171 -14.27 4.09 -1.28
N PHE A 172 -14.15 3.48 -2.45
CA PHE A 172 -15.20 3.46 -3.45
C PHE A 172 -16.41 2.59 -3.05
N LEU A 173 -16.16 1.41 -2.48
CA LEU A 173 -17.21 0.48 -2.07
C LEU A 173 -18.02 0.97 -0.85
N GLU A 174 -17.42 1.80 -0.01
CA GLU A 174 -18.10 2.46 1.10
C GLU A 174 -18.91 3.69 0.67
N HIS A 175 -18.63 4.23 -0.52
CA HIS A 175 -19.29 5.41 -1.08
C HIS A 175 -19.80 5.16 -2.50
N PRO A 176 -20.64 4.12 -2.72
CA PRO A 176 -21.13 3.77 -4.04
C PRO A 176 -21.94 4.94 -4.64
N ARG A 177 -21.74 5.20 -5.92
CA ARG A 177 -22.42 6.26 -6.69
C ARG A 177 -22.18 7.69 -6.15
N GLN A 178 -21.21 7.89 -5.26
CA GLN A 178 -20.79 9.21 -4.80
C GLN A 178 -19.53 9.65 -5.54
N VAL A 179 -19.48 10.92 -5.89
CA VAL A 179 -18.27 11.53 -6.44
C VAL A 179 -17.30 11.80 -5.28
N LEU A 180 -16.13 11.19 -5.34
CA LEU A 180 -15.03 11.43 -4.42
C LEU A 180 -13.99 12.28 -5.13
N ASP A 181 -13.76 13.48 -4.62
CA ASP A 181 -12.70 14.34 -5.12
C ASP A 181 -11.31 13.76 -4.78
N ARG A 182 -10.26 14.28 -5.44
CA ARG A 182 -8.91 13.76 -5.31
C ARG A 182 -8.36 13.91 -3.90
N ASP A 183 -8.63 15.03 -3.25
CA ASP A 183 -8.16 15.31 -1.90
C ASP A 183 -8.80 14.35 -0.90
N ARG A 184 -10.10 14.12 -1.02
CA ARG A 184 -10.83 13.17 -0.18
C ARG A 184 -10.34 11.73 -0.39
N LEU A 185 -10.09 11.32 -1.64
CA LEU A 185 -9.51 10.01 -1.93
C LEU A 185 -8.10 9.88 -1.36
N LEU A 186 -7.30 10.93 -1.47
CA LEU A 186 -5.95 10.98 -0.91
C LEU A 186 -5.98 10.83 0.61
N ASP A 187 -6.86 11.58 1.30
CA ASP A 187 -7.06 11.48 2.74
C ASP A 187 -7.50 10.08 3.19
N MET A 188 -8.41 9.45 2.45
CA MET A 188 -8.89 8.10 2.73
C MET A 188 -7.83 7.02 2.52
N VAL A 189 -6.99 7.17 1.49
CA VAL A 189 -5.99 6.18 1.10
C VAL A 189 -4.66 6.37 1.83
N GLN A 190 -4.20 7.62 2.01
CA GLN A 190 -2.88 7.95 2.57
C GLN A 190 -2.92 8.69 3.90
N GLY A 191 -4.07 9.27 4.29
CA GLY A 191 -4.23 10.09 5.51
C GLY A 191 -3.77 11.54 5.34
N ARG A 192 -4.15 12.39 6.31
CA ARG A 192 -4.08 13.87 6.25
C ARG A 192 -2.70 14.52 6.01
N GLU A 193 -1.61 13.77 6.04
CA GLU A 193 -0.26 14.35 5.89
C GLU A 193 0.29 14.31 4.44
N ALA A 194 -0.49 13.82 3.48
CA ALA A 194 -0.04 13.56 2.10
C ALA A 194 -0.40 14.66 1.07
N HIS A 195 -0.62 15.89 1.50
CA HIS A 195 -1.13 17.02 0.68
C HIS A 195 -0.26 17.48 -0.52
N LEU A 196 0.78 16.75 -0.93
CA LEU A 196 1.72 17.27 -1.92
C LEU A 196 1.58 16.74 -3.35
N PHE A 197 0.67 15.77 -3.65
CA PHE A 197 0.63 15.18 -5.00
C PHE A 197 -0.76 14.71 -5.47
N ASP A 198 -1.54 15.58 -6.11
CA ASP A 198 -2.80 15.28 -6.82
C ASP A 198 -2.68 14.12 -7.85
N ARG A 199 -1.51 13.95 -8.46
CA ARG A 199 -1.28 12.91 -9.47
C ARG A 199 -1.16 11.50 -8.91
N ALA A 200 -0.87 11.35 -7.63
CA ALA A 200 -0.78 10.02 -7.02
C ALA A 200 -2.10 9.27 -7.07
N VAL A 201 -3.24 9.94 -6.87
CA VAL A 201 -4.58 9.35 -6.93
C VAL A 201 -4.92 8.89 -8.35
N ASP A 202 -4.63 9.71 -9.36
CA ASP A 202 -4.93 9.38 -10.77
C ASP A 202 -4.19 8.11 -11.22
N ASN A 203 -2.94 7.94 -10.78
CA ASN A 203 -2.14 6.75 -11.04
C ASN A 203 -2.69 5.53 -10.32
N GLN A 204 -3.10 5.68 -9.05
CA GLN A 204 -3.70 4.59 -8.27
C GLN A 204 -5.03 4.14 -8.87
N VAL A 205 -5.89 5.09 -9.28
CA VAL A 205 -7.13 4.78 -10.00
C VAL A 205 -6.85 4.07 -11.32
N SER A 206 -5.86 4.54 -12.10
CA SER A 206 -5.46 3.90 -13.35
C SER A 206 -5.02 2.44 -13.16
N ARG A 207 -4.32 2.14 -12.05
CA ARG A 207 -3.89 0.78 -11.71
C ARG A 207 -5.05 -0.10 -11.29
N LEU A 208 -5.90 0.41 -10.40
CA LEU A 208 -7.07 -0.32 -9.95
C LEU A 208 -7.98 -0.65 -11.15
N ARG A 209 -8.19 0.30 -12.07
CA ARG A 209 -8.93 0.07 -13.32
C ARG A 209 -8.35 -1.07 -14.15
N ARG A 210 -7.02 -1.16 -14.29
CA ARG A 210 -6.38 -2.26 -15.03
C ARG A 210 -6.66 -3.64 -14.47
N LYS A 211 -7.06 -3.73 -13.20
CA LYS A 211 -7.36 -4.99 -12.52
C LYS A 211 -8.84 -5.34 -12.51
N ILE A 212 -9.72 -4.32 -12.44
CA ILE A 212 -11.16 -4.56 -12.25
C ILE A 212 -12.02 -4.17 -13.44
N GLU A 213 -11.51 -3.43 -14.42
CA GLU A 213 -12.25 -3.05 -15.63
C GLU A 213 -11.96 -4.03 -16.77
N VAL A 214 -12.96 -4.31 -17.57
CA VAL A 214 -12.79 -5.07 -18.83
C VAL A 214 -11.92 -4.28 -19.82
N ASP A 215 -12.14 -2.96 -19.91
CA ASP A 215 -11.30 -2.04 -20.67
C ASP A 215 -10.96 -0.82 -19.82
N SER A 216 -9.72 -0.74 -19.35
CA SER A 216 -9.24 0.36 -18.51
C SER A 216 -9.21 1.73 -19.22
N ARG A 217 -9.28 1.76 -20.56
CA ARG A 217 -9.36 2.98 -21.36
C ARG A 217 -10.79 3.52 -21.46
N ASN A 218 -11.78 2.63 -21.31
CA ASN A 218 -13.20 2.96 -21.28
C ASN A 218 -13.85 2.41 -20.00
N PRO A 219 -13.51 2.95 -18.82
CA PRO A 219 -13.89 2.39 -17.53
C PRO A 219 -15.40 2.52 -17.29
N GLN A 220 -16.02 1.43 -16.85
CA GLN A 220 -17.44 1.36 -16.54
C GLN A 220 -17.69 1.37 -15.03
N LEU A 221 -16.80 0.78 -14.25
CA LEU A 221 -16.91 0.68 -12.79
C LEU A 221 -16.45 1.96 -12.10
N ILE A 222 -15.20 2.37 -12.32
CA ILE A 222 -14.67 3.62 -11.73
C ILE A 222 -14.66 4.70 -12.80
N GLN A 223 -15.66 5.55 -12.81
CA GLN A 223 -15.82 6.63 -13.79
C GLN A 223 -15.10 7.90 -13.35
N THR A 224 -14.59 8.65 -14.34
CA THR A 224 -14.05 10.00 -14.10
C THR A 224 -15.18 11.01 -14.21
N VAL A 225 -15.36 11.82 -13.17
CA VAL A 225 -16.27 12.97 -13.17
C VAL A 225 -15.44 14.23 -13.37
N TRP A 226 -15.58 14.87 -14.54
CA TRP A 226 -14.78 16.04 -14.91
C TRP A 226 -14.94 17.17 -13.89
N GLY A 227 -13.79 17.65 -13.37
CA GLY A 227 -13.75 18.67 -12.33
C GLY A 227 -14.17 18.18 -10.93
N GLY A 228 -14.69 16.96 -10.77
CA GLY A 228 -15.20 16.43 -9.50
C GLY A 228 -14.40 15.27 -8.90
N GLY A 229 -13.61 14.55 -9.69
CA GLY A 229 -12.86 13.39 -9.21
C GLY A 229 -13.33 12.06 -9.82
N TYR A 230 -13.60 11.06 -8.98
CA TYR A 230 -13.93 9.70 -9.39
C TYR A 230 -15.18 9.18 -8.67
N MET A 231 -15.88 8.25 -9.29
CA MET A 231 -17.11 7.64 -8.75
C MET A 231 -17.17 6.17 -9.12
N LEU A 232 -17.50 5.30 -8.18
CA LEU A 232 -17.89 3.93 -8.47
C LEU A 232 -19.33 3.91 -9.01
N ALA A 233 -19.50 3.52 -10.26
CA ALA A 233 -20.80 3.47 -10.95
C ALA A 233 -21.49 2.10 -10.82
N ALA A 234 -21.31 1.42 -9.69
CA ALA A 234 -21.87 0.10 -9.40
C ALA A 234 -22.65 0.12 -8.08
N ASP A 235 -23.61 -0.79 -7.95
CA ASP A 235 -24.27 -1.06 -6.69
C ASP A 235 -23.45 -2.02 -5.85
N VAL A 236 -23.32 -1.72 -4.57
CA VAL A 236 -22.56 -2.55 -3.63
C VAL A 236 -23.52 -3.27 -2.69
N LYS A 237 -23.37 -4.58 -2.57
CA LYS A 237 -24.12 -5.40 -1.63
C LYS A 237 -23.19 -6.05 -0.63
N ARG A 238 -23.67 -6.22 0.61
CA ARG A 238 -22.98 -7.01 1.64
C ARG A 238 -23.57 -8.40 1.65
N VAL A 239 -22.72 -9.40 1.54
CA VAL A 239 -23.10 -10.82 1.50
C VAL A 239 -22.34 -11.55 2.59
N ARG A 240 -23.04 -12.36 3.38
CA ARG A 240 -22.38 -13.24 4.37
C ARG A 240 -21.56 -14.29 3.65
N LEU A 241 -20.32 -14.46 4.11
CA LEU A 241 -19.48 -15.60 3.71
C LEU A 241 -19.85 -16.79 4.59
N ASP A 242 -20.50 -17.80 4.02
CA ASP A 242 -20.65 -19.09 4.68
C ASP A 242 -19.27 -19.76 4.69
N HIS A 243 -18.70 -19.94 5.86
CA HIS A 243 -17.47 -20.73 6.01
C HIS A 243 -17.85 -22.21 6.03
N GLU A 244 -17.49 -22.91 4.92
CA GLU A 244 -17.28 -24.36 4.96
C GLU A 244 -15.94 -24.69 5.61
#